data_e67548037cd3612ff768c704596287b3
#
_entry.id   e67548037cd3612ff768c704596287b3
#
_cell.length_a   1.000
_cell.length_b   1.000
_cell.length_c   1.000
_cell.angle_alpha   90.00
_cell.angle_beta   90.00
_cell.angle_gamma   90.00
#
_symmetry.space_group_name_H-M   'P 1'
#
loop_
_entity.id
_entity.type
_entity.pdbx_description
1 polymer ?
#
loop_
_entity_poly.entity_id
_entity_poly.type
_entity_poly.pdbx_seq_one_letter_code
_entity_poly.pdbx_strand_id
1 'polypeptide(L)' 'KGIDKVLKKVGEEATEIVIAAKNPDPEEIKYEISDFLYHVMVLMAERGVTWEDITEELANR' A
#
# COMPACT_ATOMS: atom_id res chain seq x y z
N LYS A 1 -2.40 16.29 -6.69
CA LYS A 1 -1.71 16.98 -5.68
C LYS A 1 -2.49 16.97 -4.38
N GLY A 2 -1.83 16.87 -3.31
CA GLY A 2 -2.48 16.79 -2.05
C GLY A 2 -2.99 15.41 -1.78
N ILE A 3 -3.73 15.32 -0.68
CA ILE A 3 -4.11 14.02 -0.11
C ILE A 3 -5.07 13.24 -1.00
N ASP A 4 -5.95 13.94 -1.70
CA ASP A 4 -6.95 13.24 -2.51
C ASP A 4 -6.31 12.39 -3.60
N LYS A 5 -5.23 12.90 -4.21
CA LYS A 5 -4.56 12.16 -5.26
C LYS A 5 -3.85 10.93 -4.69
N VAL A 6 -3.25 11.10 -3.52
CA VAL A 6 -2.58 9.98 -2.84
C VAL A 6 -3.61 8.90 -2.49
N LEU A 7 -4.76 9.31 -1.95
CA LEU A 7 -5.80 8.35 -1.57
C LEU A 7 -6.35 7.61 -2.77
N LYS A 8 -6.51 8.31 -3.89
CA LYS A 8 -6.97 7.66 -5.11
C LYS A 8 -5.99 6.57 -5.54
N LYS A 9 -4.70 6.86 -5.50
CA LYS A 9 -3.70 5.87 -5.89
C LYS A 9 -3.70 4.67 -4.96
N VAL A 10 -3.81 4.90 -3.65
CA VAL A 10 -3.84 3.79 -2.71
C VAL A 10 -5.02 2.88 -3.01
N GLY A 11 -6.19 3.45 -3.29
CA GLY A 11 -7.37 2.64 -3.61
C GLY A 11 -7.18 1.86 -4.90
N GLU A 12 -6.63 2.50 -5.92
CA GLU A 12 -6.40 1.84 -7.20
C GLU A 12 -5.41 0.69 -7.06
N GLU A 13 -4.31 0.90 -6.32
CA GLU A 13 -3.31 -0.14 -6.16
C GLU A 13 -3.83 -1.32 -5.33
N ALA A 14 -4.68 -1.05 -4.34
CA ALA A 14 -5.29 -2.14 -3.58
C ALA A 14 -6.14 -3.02 -4.49
N THR A 15 -6.89 -2.41 -5.41
CA THR A 15 -7.68 -3.16 -6.38
C THR A 15 -6.78 -3.98 -7.30
N GLU A 16 -5.64 -3.42 -7.71
CA GLU A 16 -4.70 -4.15 -8.57
C GLU A 16 -4.17 -5.39 -7.86
N ILE A 17 -3.94 -5.31 -6.54
CA ILE A 17 -3.49 -6.48 -5.79
C ILE A 17 -4.55 -7.58 -5.84
N VAL A 18 -5.82 -7.20 -5.64
CA VAL A 18 -6.90 -8.19 -5.67
C VAL A 18 -6.93 -8.91 -7.01
N ILE A 19 -6.79 -8.15 -8.10
CA ILE A 19 -6.80 -8.73 -9.44
C ILE A 19 -5.58 -9.61 -9.65
N ALA A 20 -4.39 -9.13 -9.26
CA ALA A 20 -3.16 -9.87 -9.47
C ALA A 20 -3.13 -11.15 -8.65
N ALA A 21 -3.81 -11.19 -7.52
CA ALA A 21 -3.83 -12.37 -6.66
C ALA A 21 -4.50 -13.56 -7.33
N LYS A 22 -5.31 -13.31 -8.35
CA LYS A 22 -5.94 -14.39 -9.11
C LYS A 22 -4.99 -15.04 -10.10
N ASN A 23 -3.88 -14.39 -10.40
CA ASN A 23 -2.89 -14.92 -11.32
C ASN A 23 -1.95 -15.85 -10.54
N PRO A 24 -1.75 -17.09 -11.02
CA PRO A 24 -0.86 -18.01 -10.30
C PRO A 24 0.61 -17.60 -10.31
N ASP A 25 1.00 -16.69 -11.20
CA ASP A 25 2.38 -16.22 -11.27
C ASP A 25 2.65 -15.23 -10.14
N PRO A 26 3.53 -15.60 -9.17
CA PRO A 26 3.77 -14.72 -8.03
C PRO A 26 4.46 -13.40 -8.40
N GLU A 27 5.02 -13.28 -9.58
CA GLU A 27 5.67 -12.02 -9.98
C GLU A 27 4.66 -10.89 -10.11
N GLU A 28 3.45 -11.19 -10.57
CA GLU A 28 2.41 -10.19 -10.72
C GLU A 28 2.04 -9.59 -9.37
N ILE A 29 1.74 -10.45 -8.40
CA ILE A 29 1.31 -9.94 -7.11
C ILE A 29 2.46 -9.26 -6.37
N LYS A 30 3.69 -9.75 -6.58
CA LYS A 30 4.86 -9.11 -5.98
C LYS A 30 4.98 -7.67 -6.48
N TYR A 31 4.82 -7.47 -7.77
CA TYR A 31 4.89 -6.13 -8.35
C TYR A 31 3.81 -5.22 -7.78
N GLU A 32 2.57 -5.73 -7.72
CA GLU A 32 1.46 -4.90 -7.28
C GLU A 32 1.55 -4.58 -5.80
N ILE A 33 1.99 -5.52 -4.97
CA ILE A 33 2.18 -5.23 -3.55
C ILE A 33 3.27 -4.18 -3.36
N SER A 34 4.35 -4.29 -4.12
CA SER A 34 5.44 -3.31 -4.03
C SER A 34 4.95 -1.92 -4.39
N ASP A 35 4.16 -1.82 -5.46
CA ASP A 35 3.61 -0.55 -5.91
C ASP A 35 2.65 0.01 -4.86
N PHE A 36 1.82 -0.85 -4.29
CA PHE A 36 0.91 -0.45 -3.23
C PHE A 36 1.66 0.09 -2.02
N LEU A 37 2.70 -0.62 -1.59
CA LEU A 37 3.49 -0.18 -0.43
C LEU A 37 4.15 1.17 -0.70
N TYR A 38 4.60 1.40 -1.93
CA TYR A 38 5.16 2.70 -2.26
C TYR A 38 4.15 3.82 -2.01
N HIS A 39 2.93 3.63 -2.49
CA HIS A 39 1.90 4.66 -2.32
C HIS A 39 1.44 4.78 -0.88
N VAL A 40 1.44 3.66 -0.13
CA VAL A 40 1.15 3.70 1.30
C VAL A 40 2.21 4.52 2.04
N MET A 41 3.49 4.38 1.65
CA MET A 41 4.55 5.15 2.29
C MET A 41 4.38 6.65 2.02
N VAL A 42 3.93 7.01 0.82
CA VAL A 42 3.64 8.41 0.53
C VAL A 42 2.52 8.92 1.43
N LEU A 43 1.47 8.12 1.59
CA LEU A 43 0.37 8.47 2.47
C LEU A 43 0.83 8.62 3.92
N MET A 44 1.67 7.71 4.38
CA MET A 44 2.20 7.78 5.74
C MET A 44 2.94 9.08 5.96
N ALA A 45 3.76 9.48 4.99
CA ALA A 45 4.48 10.74 5.10
C ALA A 45 3.52 11.92 5.17
N GLU A 46 2.45 11.89 4.39
CA GLU A 46 1.46 12.95 4.41
C GLU A 46 0.76 13.07 5.75
N ARG A 47 0.57 11.97 6.44
CA ARG A 47 -0.16 11.94 7.69
C ARG A 47 0.73 11.86 8.92
N GLY A 48 2.05 11.86 8.74
CA GLY A 48 2.98 11.83 9.86
C GLY A 48 2.98 10.49 10.60
N VAL A 49 2.74 9.41 9.88
CA VAL A 49 2.77 8.06 10.44
C VAL A 49 4.09 7.41 10.05
N THR A 50 4.78 6.81 11.01
CA THR A 50 6.07 6.18 10.78
C THR A 50 5.93 4.66 10.72
N TRP A 51 6.99 4.01 10.20
CA TRP A 51 7.03 2.55 10.23
C TRP A 51 7.01 2.03 11.66
N GLU A 52 7.65 2.74 12.59
CA GLU A 52 7.60 2.35 14.00
C GLU A 52 6.17 2.32 14.50
N ASP A 53 5.37 3.31 14.11
CA ASP A 53 3.96 3.32 14.49
C ASP A 53 3.26 2.07 13.98
N ILE A 54 3.53 1.70 12.73
CA ILE A 54 2.87 0.56 12.11
C ILE A 54 3.30 -0.75 12.77
N THR A 55 4.60 -0.92 12.97
CA THR A 55 5.10 -2.17 13.56
C THR A 55 4.66 -2.32 15.00
N GLU A 56 4.58 -1.22 15.73
CA GLU A 56 4.08 -1.26 17.10
C GLU A 56 2.63 -1.70 17.14
N GLU A 57 1.82 -1.14 16.26
CA GLU A 57 0.41 -1.54 16.19
C GLU A 57 0.27 -3.02 15.85
N LEU A 58 1.06 -3.49 14.88
CA LEU A 58 0.99 -4.90 14.48
C LEU A 58 1.43 -5.82 15.61
N ALA A 59 2.43 -5.42 16.37
CA ALA A 59 2.93 -6.24 17.47
C ALA A 59 1.89 -6.40 18.57
N ASN A 60 0.92 -5.47 18.66
CA ASN A 60 -0.12 -5.52 19.69
C ASN A 60 -1.38 -6.21 19.22
N ARG A 61 -1.37 -6.81 18.03
CA ARG A 61 -2.50 -7.57 17.52
C ARG A 61 -2.32 -9.06 17.76
#